data_373f5b71841bf08cc34c9b10e00bd6ca
#
_entry.id   373f5b71841bf08cc34c9b10e00bd6ca
#
_cell.length_a   1.000
_cell.length_b   1.000
_cell.length_c   1.000
_cell.angle_alpha   90.00
_cell.angle_beta   90.00
_cell.angle_gamma   90.00
#
_symmetry.space_group_name_H-M   'P 1'
#
loop_
_entity.id
_entity.type
_entity.pdbx_description
1 polymer ?
#
loop_
_entity_poly.entity_id
_entity_poly.type
_entity_poly.pdbx_seq_one_letter_code
_entity_poly.pdbx_strand_id
1 'polypeptide(L)'
;MNEPKSRITQRDKPPSDPEIAEWIGKEAYKYWKHVTYLIELNYPNVFVPEWLFGGKKHGWSLRYKKSKSFCTLIPEKNRFALLIVFGAEDRAKAEVIRDSLSTYTQKEYDKATTYHDGKWVLLTINSDKVVEDVLKLLAIKRKPKKGNGA
;
A
#
# COMPACT_ATOMS: atom_id res chain seq x y z
N MET A 1 10.41 20.59 -7.57
CA MET A 1 10.47 20.79 -6.28
C MET A 1 9.90 19.73 -5.46
N ASN A 2 10.58 19.38 -4.54
CA ASN A 2 10.07 18.30 -3.77
C ASN A 2 9.05 18.81 -2.80
N GLU A 3 8.47 17.91 -2.11
CA GLU A 3 7.40 18.19 -1.20
C GLU A 3 7.85 17.83 0.19
N PRO A 4 8.75 18.60 0.76
CA PRO A 4 9.31 18.18 2.04
C PRO A 4 8.27 17.92 3.10
N LYS A 5 7.08 18.50 2.95
CA LYS A 5 6.03 18.30 3.93
C LYS A 5 4.92 17.39 3.47
N SER A 6 5.19 16.62 2.43
CA SER A 6 4.23 15.66 1.93
C SER A 6 3.97 14.54 2.94
N ARG A 7 4.98 14.12 3.68
CA ARG A 7 4.87 13.05 4.66
C ARG A 7 4.56 13.59 6.05
N ILE A 8 4.00 12.73 6.90
CA ILE A 8 3.80 13.09 8.32
C ILE A 8 5.10 12.81 9.04
N THR A 9 5.77 13.85 9.48
CA THR A 9 7.11 13.72 10.03
C THR A 9 7.23 14.08 11.51
N GLN A 10 6.12 14.26 12.20
CA GLN A 10 6.11 14.53 13.61
C GLN A 10 6.58 13.29 14.35
N ARG A 11 7.75 13.36 14.97
CA ARG A 11 8.41 12.19 15.52
C ARG A 11 7.79 11.61 16.78
N ASP A 12 7.15 12.43 17.60
CA ASP A 12 6.77 12.03 18.96
C ASP A 12 6.01 10.72 19.04
N LYS A 13 5.08 10.52 18.13
CA LYS A 13 4.24 9.32 18.16
C LYS A 13 3.62 9.13 16.79
N PRO A 14 3.16 7.91 16.52
CA PRO A 14 2.47 7.67 15.24
C PRO A 14 1.22 8.52 15.12
N PRO A 15 0.80 8.84 13.89
CA PRO A 15 -0.41 9.63 13.71
C PRO A 15 -1.65 8.85 14.14
N SER A 16 -2.61 9.56 14.70
CA SER A 16 -3.91 9.00 15.04
C SER A 16 -4.78 8.98 13.78
N ASP A 17 -5.89 8.26 13.84
CA ASP A 17 -6.81 8.23 12.70
C ASP A 17 -7.29 9.63 12.32
N PRO A 18 -7.70 10.51 13.27
CA PRO A 18 -8.08 11.86 12.87
C PRO A 18 -6.94 12.63 12.21
N GLU A 19 -5.71 12.43 12.67
CA GLU A 19 -4.56 13.10 12.06
C GLU A 19 -4.33 12.62 10.64
N ILE A 20 -4.46 11.31 10.42
CA ILE A 20 -4.33 10.77 9.08
C ILE A 20 -5.41 11.34 8.17
N ALA A 21 -6.66 11.34 8.66
CA ALA A 21 -7.79 11.83 7.87
C ALA A 21 -7.58 13.28 7.45
N GLU A 22 -7.08 14.10 8.36
CA GLU A 22 -6.85 15.49 8.04
C GLU A 22 -5.69 15.65 7.06
N TRP A 23 -4.63 14.88 7.23
CA TRP A 23 -3.44 15.02 6.40
C TRP A 23 -3.70 14.57 4.96
N ILE A 24 -4.26 13.39 4.79
CA ILE A 24 -4.45 12.84 3.45
C ILE A 24 -5.74 13.32 2.78
N GLY A 25 -6.66 13.90 3.56
CA GLY A 25 -7.88 14.46 3.02
C GLY A 25 -9.03 13.48 3.08
N LYS A 26 -10.23 14.05 3.01
CA LYS A 26 -11.46 13.31 3.20
C LYS A 26 -11.65 12.18 2.19
N GLU A 27 -11.40 12.47 0.90
CA GLU A 27 -11.56 11.47 -0.13
C GLU A 27 -10.55 10.34 0.02
N ALA A 28 -9.29 10.69 0.22
CA ALA A 28 -8.26 9.68 0.39
C ALA A 28 -8.48 8.85 1.64
N TYR A 29 -8.99 9.47 2.71
CA TYR A 29 -9.23 8.74 3.94
C TYR A 29 -10.32 7.69 3.76
N LYS A 30 -11.28 7.96 2.91
CA LYS A 30 -12.31 6.98 2.58
C LYS A 30 -11.66 5.72 1.99
N TYR A 31 -10.71 5.91 1.08
CA TYR A 31 -10.00 4.78 0.50
C TYR A 31 -9.05 4.13 1.49
N TRP A 32 -8.45 4.91 2.36
CA TRP A 32 -7.59 4.37 3.41
C TRP A 32 -8.38 3.38 4.28
N LYS A 33 -9.55 3.79 4.73
CA LYS A 33 -10.38 2.90 5.54
C LYS A 33 -10.83 1.69 4.75
N HIS A 34 -11.17 1.89 3.49
CA HIS A 34 -11.61 0.79 2.65
C HIS A 34 -10.52 -0.25 2.46
N VAL A 35 -9.31 0.19 2.16
CA VAL A 35 -8.19 -0.72 1.95
C VAL A 35 -7.85 -1.47 3.23
N THR A 36 -7.77 -0.78 4.36
CA THR A 36 -7.44 -1.45 5.62
C THR A 36 -8.52 -2.45 6.00
N TYR A 37 -9.77 -2.12 5.74
CA TYR A 37 -10.88 -3.04 5.97
C TYR A 37 -10.76 -4.28 5.08
N LEU A 38 -10.46 -4.10 3.81
CA LEU A 38 -10.36 -5.22 2.88
C LEU A 38 -9.17 -6.13 3.21
N ILE A 39 -8.08 -5.56 3.69
CA ILE A 39 -6.95 -6.38 4.12
C ILE A 39 -7.38 -7.26 5.29
N GLU A 40 -8.07 -6.69 6.28
CA GLU A 40 -8.51 -7.48 7.41
C GLU A 40 -9.53 -8.53 6.98
N LEU A 41 -10.43 -8.17 6.07
CA LEU A 41 -11.45 -9.09 5.58
C LEU A 41 -10.86 -10.29 4.85
N ASN A 42 -9.87 -10.03 4.00
CA ASN A 42 -9.28 -11.09 3.18
C ASN A 42 -8.16 -11.85 3.89
N TYR A 43 -7.58 -11.27 4.92
CA TYR A 43 -6.47 -11.88 5.67
C TYR A 43 -6.73 -11.76 7.16
N PRO A 44 -7.86 -12.33 7.65
CA PRO A 44 -8.25 -12.14 9.05
C PRO A 44 -7.22 -12.74 9.99
N ASN A 45 -6.83 -11.92 10.97
CA ASN A 45 -5.90 -12.33 12.03
C ASN A 45 -4.51 -12.70 11.53
N VAL A 46 -4.16 -12.27 10.32
CA VAL A 46 -2.83 -12.55 9.78
C VAL A 46 -1.85 -11.46 10.16
N PHE A 47 -2.23 -10.20 10.03
CA PHE A 47 -1.32 -9.09 10.21
C PHE A 47 -1.64 -8.27 11.44
N VAL A 48 -0.59 -7.78 12.11
CA VAL A 48 -0.70 -6.73 13.10
C VAL A 48 0.09 -5.56 12.52
N PRO A 49 -0.59 -4.60 11.89
CA PRO A 49 0.14 -3.52 11.23
C PRO A 49 0.93 -2.69 12.22
N GLU A 50 2.04 -2.18 11.77
CA GLU A 50 3.01 -1.55 12.61
C GLU A 50 3.42 -0.21 12.02
N TRP A 51 3.41 0.84 12.84
CA TRP A 51 3.86 2.15 12.40
C TRP A 51 5.38 2.21 12.44
N LEU A 52 5.97 2.67 11.34
CA LEU A 52 7.41 2.84 11.23
C LEU A 52 7.72 4.29 10.95
N PHE A 53 8.76 4.81 11.59
CA PHE A 53 9.19 6.18 11.37
C PHE A 53 10.49 6.18 10.56
N GLY A 54 10.44 6.75 9.36
CA GLY A 54 11.58 6.79 8.44
C GLY A 54 12.37 8.08 8.47
N GLY A 55 12.27 8.84 9.55
CA GLY A 55 13.02 10.08 9.68
C GLY A 55 12.31 11.26 9.07
N LYS A 56 13.01 12.39 9.06
CA LYS A 56 12.41 13.65 8.60
C LYS A 56 12.01 13.63 7.14
N LYS A 57 12.67 12.80 6.36
CA LYS A 57 12.39 12.76 4.93
C LYS A 57 11.21 11.86 4.61
N HIS A 58 11.15 10.70 5.24
CA HIS A 58 10.14 9.70 4.88
C HIS A 58 8.95 9.65 5.82
N GLY A 59 9.12 10.07 7.08
CA GLY A 59 8.02 10.15 8.02
C GLY A 59 7.43 8.79 8.39
N TRP A 60 6.16 8.82 8.77
CA TRP A 60 5.47 7.64 9.25
C TRP A 60 4.84 6.85 8.12
N SER A 61 4.89 5.53 8.24
CA SER A 61 4.20 4.63 7.33
C SER A 61 3.69 3.44 8.10
N LEU A 62 2.62 2.81 7.61
CA LEU A 62 1.96 1.70 8.27
C LEU A 62 2.27 0.42 7.51
N ARG A 63 3.05 -0.46 8.10
CA ARG A 63 3.51 -1.67 7.43
C ARG A 63 2.73 -2.89 7.86
N TYR A 64 2.31 -3.67 6.87
CA TYR A 64 1.72 -4.98 7.07
C TYR A 64 2.78 -6.03 6.74
N LYS A 65 3.08 -6.88 7.71
CA LYS A 65 4.14 -7.86 7.57
C LYS A 65 3.80 -9.14 8.33
N LYS A 66 4.15 -10.27 7.74
CA LYS A 66 4.08 -11.56 8.39
C LYS A 66 5.24 -12.35 7.83
N SER A 67 6.34 -12.44 8.53
CA SER A 67 7.62 -12.94 8.08
C SER A 67 8.19 -12.13 6.91
N LYS A 68 7.41 -11.86 5.86
CA LYS A 68 7.83 -11.01 4.76
C LYS A 68 6.91 -9.81 4.68
N SER A 69 7.43 -8.72 4.11
CA SER A 69 6.63 -7.53 3.92
C SER A 69 5.48 -7.84 2.97
N PHE A 70 4.29 -7.38 3.32
CA PHE A 70 3.08 -7.57 2.51
C PHE A 70 2.76 -6.28 1.75
N CYS A 71 2.58 -5.21 2.48
CA CYS A 71 2.41 -3.89 1.88
C CYS A 71 2.62 -2.83 2.95
N THR A 72 2.82 -1.59 2.50
CA THR A 72 3.01 -0.46 3.39
C THR A 72 2.15 0.69 2.92
N LEU A 73 1.34 1.25 3.82
CA LEU A 73 0.51 2.40 3.52
C LEU A 73 1.23 3.66 3.96
N ILE A 74 1.33 4.64 3.06
CA ILE A 74 2.14 5.83 3.27
C ILE A 74 1.26 7.07 3.16
N PRO A 75 0.93 7.73 4.31
CA PRO A 75 0.17 8.97 4.23
C PRO A 75 1.01 10.07 3.60
N GLU A 76 0.40 10.80 2.68
CA GLU A 76 1.03 11.94 2.05
C GLU A 76 0.04 13.08 2.03
N LYS A 77 0.51 14.28 1.80
CA LYS A 77 -0.38 15.45 1.82
C LYS A 77 -1.43 15.30 0.72
N ASN A 78 -2.69 15.27 1.12
CA ASN A 78 -3.84 15.18 0.23
C ASN A 78 -3.95 13.89 -0.57
N ARG A 79 -3.27 12.84 -0.13
CA ARG A 79 -3.35 11.52 -0.78
C ARG A 79 -2.65 10.48 0.10
N PHE A 80 -2.74 9.21 -0.27
CA PHE A 80 -1.83 8.22 0.31
C PHE A 80 -1.42 7.23 -0.77
N ALA A 81 -0.29 6.63 -0.54
CA ALA A 81 0.26 5.64 -1.45
C ALA A 81 0.37 4.29 -0.77
N LEU A 82 0.43 3.25 -1.56
CA LEU A 82 0.61 1.90 -1.07
C LEU A 82 1.79 1.29 -1.80
N LEU A 83 2.74 0.76 -1.04
CA LEU A 83 3.96 0.18 -1.57
C LEU A 83 3.89 -1.34 -1.45
N ILE A 84 4.22 -2.03 -2.54
CA ILE A 84 4.34 -3.48 -2.54
C ILE A 84 5.70 -3.81 -3.14
N VAL A 85 6.44 -4.70 -2.48
CA VAL A 85 7.73 -5.14 -2.99
C VAL A 85 7.57 -6.56 -3.52
N PHE A 86 7.86 -6.74 -4.82
CA PHE A 86 7.69 -8.03 -5.49
C PHE A 86 9.03 -8.72 -5.69
N GLY A 87 9.22 -9.86 -5.06
CA GLY A 87 10.39 -10.69 -5.33
C GLY A 87 10.28 -11.35 -6.68
N ALA A 88 11.25 -12.18 -7.03
CA ALA A 88 11.29 -12.77 -8.36
C ALA A 88 10.07 -13.63 -8.66
N GLU A 89 9.65 -14.46 -7.72
CA GLU A 89 8.48 -15.30 -7.94
C GLU A 89 7.22 -14.48 -8.06
N ASP A 90 7.12 -13.42 -7.25
CA ASP A 90 5.96 -12.54 -7.30
C ASP A 90 5.87 -11.84 -8.64
N ARG A 91 7.01 -11.42 -9.19
CA ARG A 91 7.02 -10.74 -10.48
C ARG A 91 6.53 -11.66 -11.60
N ALA A 92 6.92 -12.92 -11.55
CA ALA A 92 6.44 -13.86 -12.55
C ALA A 92 4.92 -13.98 -12.53
N LYS A 93 4.34 -14.00 -11.32
CA LYS A 93 2.88 -14.07 -11.18
C LYS A 93 2.22 -12.77 -11.59
N ALA A 94 2.85 -11.64 -11.30
CA ALA A 94 2.28 -10.35 -11.67
C ALA A 94 2.21 -10.19 -13.18
N GLU A 95 3.21 -10.70 -13.90
CA GLU A 95 3.19 -10.65 -15.35
C GLU A 95 1.99 -11.37 -15.92
N VAL A 96 1.59 -12.46 -15.29
CA VAL A 96 0.45 -13.24 -15.77
C VAL A 96 -0.84 -12.44 -15.71
N ILE A 97 -1.02 -11.64 -14.68
CA ILE A 97 -2.27 -10.89 -14.49
C ILE A 97 -2.19 -9.44 -14.95
N ARG A 98 -1.03 -9.03 -15.47
CA ARG A 98 -0.78 -7.63 -15.77
C ARG A 98 -1.86 -6.99 -16.64
N ASP A 99 -2.32 -7.70 -17.65
CA ASP A 99 -3.29 -7.13 -18.58
C ASP A 99 -4.68 -6.90 -17.94
N SER A 100 -4.92 -7.51 -16.79
CA SER A 100 -6.18 -7.28 -16.08
C SER A 100 -6.14 -6.05 -15.19
N LEU A 101 -4.99 -5.42 -15.07
CA LEU A 101 -4.83 -4.24 -14.23
C LEU A 101 -5.14 -2.98 -15.04
N SER A 102 -5.47 -1.90 -14.33
CA SER A 102 -5.75 -0.64 -15.02
C SER A 102 -4.47 -0.11 -15.67
N THR A 103 -4.64 0.78 -16.64
CA THR A 103 -3.52 1.40 -17.33
C THR A 103 -2.58 2.09 -16.36
N TYR A 104 -3.14 2.79 -15.38
CA TYR A 104 -2.33 3.45 -14.36
C TYR A 104 -1.42 2.46 -13.64
N THR A 105 -2.00 1.36 -13.16
CA THR A 105 -1.24 0.38 -12.39
C THR A 105 -0.20 -0.32 -13.26
N GLN A 106 -0.55 -0.62 -14.51
CA GLN A 106 0.42 -1.20 -15.43
C GLN A 106 1.63 -0.30 -15.62
N LYS A 107 1.38 0.99 -15.81
CA LYS A 107 2.48 1.94 -15.99
C LYS A 107 3.35 2.05 -14.74
N GLU A 108 2.72 2.12 -13.58
CA GLU A 108 3.49 2.21 -12.34
C GLU A 108 4.31 0.96 -12.10
N TYR A 109 3.74 -0.19 -12.41
CA TYR A 109 4.45 -1.45 -12.29
C TYR A 109 5.66 -1.47 -13.22
N ASP A 110 5.45 -1.10 -14.49
CA ASP A 110 6.51 -1.17 -15.50
C ASP A 110 7.67 -0.26 -15.19
N LYS A 111 7.40 0.94 -14.68
CA LYS A 111 8.47 1.91 -14.44
C LYS A 111 9.12 1.76 -13.07
N ALA A 112 8.59 0.88 -12.22
CA ALA A 112 9.12 0.71 -10.88
C ALA A 112 10.53 0.13 -10.93
N THR A 113 11.37 0.56 -10.00
CA THR A 113 12.75 0.08 -9.94
C THR A 113 12.82 -1.26 -9.24
N THR A 114 13.66 -2.15 -9.76
CA THR A 114 13.93 -3.41 -9.09
C THR A 114 15.24 -3.27 -8.34
N TYR A 115 15.12 -3.39 -7.02
CA TYR A 115 16.28 -3.34 -6.14
C TYR A 115 16.67 -4.75 -5.73
N HIS A 116 17.68 -4.83 -4.88
CA HIS A 116 18.15 -6.08 -4.35
C HIS A 116 17.05 -6.95 -3.75
N ASP A 117 16.15 -6.32 -3.02
CA ASP A 117 15.07 -7.05 -2.33
C ASP A 117 13.80 -7.19 -3.14
N GLY A 118 13.77 -6.67 -4.37
CA GLY A 118 12.62 -6.82 -5.24
C GLY A 118 12.24 -5.55 -5.94
N LYS A 119 11.13 -5.64 -6.68
CA LYS A 119 10.59 -4.52 -7.44
C LYS A 119 9.66 -3.72 -6.55
N TRP A 120 9.94 -2.44 -6.40
CA TRP A 120 9.20 -1.55 -5.50
C TRP A 120 8.10 -0.83 -6.26
N VAL A 121 6.89 -1.31 -6.13
CA VAL A 121 5.75 -0.72 -6.85
C VAL A 121 4.98 0.17 -5.90
N LEU A 122 4.86 1.45 -6.25
CA LEU A 122 4.19 2.44 -5.42
C LEU A 122 2.96 2.95 -6.15
N LEU A 123 1.79 2.81 -5.53
CA LEU A 123 0.54 3.20 -6.15
C LEU A 123 -0.18 4.24 -5.28
N THR A 124 -0.63 5.32 -5.92
CA THR A 124 -1.50 6.27 -5.25
C THR A 124 -2.92 5.72 -5.31
N ILE A 125 -3.57 5.61 -4.15
CA ILE A 125 -4.89 4.98 -4.08
C ILE A 125 -5.96 6.07 -4.09
N ASN A 126 -6.57 6.26 -5.24
CA ASN A 126 -7.57 7.33 -5.39
C ASN A 126 -8.77 6.93 -6.21
N SER A 127 -8.99 5.64 -6.43
CA SER A 127 -10.16 5.19 -7.16
C SER A 127 -10.47 3.74 -6.81
N ASP A 128 -11.70 3.35 -7.06
CA ASP A 128 -12.11 1.96 -6.83
C ASP A 128 -11.32 1.00 -7.71
N LYS A 129 -11.01 1.43 -8.93
CA LYS A 129 -10.27 0.56 -9.84
C LYS A 129 -8.87 0.27 -9.31
N VAL A 130 -8.20 1.27 -8.76
CA VAL A 130 -6.88 1.04 -8.18
C VAL A 130 -6.98 0.14 -6.95
N VAL A 131 -8.06 0.27 -6.16
CA VAL A 131 -8.27 -0.66 -5.04
C VAL A 131 -8.39 -2.09 -5.55
N GLU A 132 -9.15 -2.32 -6.63
CA GLU A 132 -9.25 -3.65 -7.21
C GLU A 132 -7.88 -4.16 -7.64
N ASP A 133 -7.09 -3.30 -8.29
CA ASP A 133 -5.75 -3.68 -8.72
C ASP A 133 -4.89 -4.08 -7.54
N VAL A 134 -4.97 -3.31 -6.46
CA VAL A 134 -4.19 -3.60 -5.26
C VAL A 134 -4.56 -4.97 -4.71
N LEU A 135 -5.85 -5.29 -4.65
CA LEU A 135 -6.25 -6.59 -4.13
C LEU A 135 -5.71 -7.73 -4.98
N LYS A 136 -5.69 -7.56 -6.29
CA LYS A 136 -5.12 -8.58 -7.17
C LYS A 136 -3.63 -8.75 -6.93
N LEU A 137 -2.92 -7.64 -6.76
CA LEU A 137 -1.49 -7.67 -6.53
C LEU A 137 -1.16 -8.24 -5.16
N LEU A 138 -1.94 -7.90 -4.14
CA LEU A 138 -1.71 -8.45 -2.81
C LEU A 138 -1.96 -9.96 -2.77
N ALA A 139 -2.91 -10.44 -3.57
CA ALA A 139 -3.18 -11.87 -3.64
C ALA A 139 -1.98 -12.65 -4.18
N ILE A 140 -1.13 -12.00 -4.95
CA ILE A 140 0.12 -12.61 -5.40
C ILE A 140 1.07 -12.81 -4.24
N LYS A 141 1.15 -11.83 -3.35
CA LYS A 141 2.04 -11.90 -2.20
C LYS A 141 1.58 -12.94 -1.21
N ARG A 142 0.27 -13.05 -1.04
CA ARG A 142 -0.29 -13.99 -0.08
C ARG A 142 -1.72 -14.30 -0.49
N LYS A 143 -2.04 -15.56 -0.55
CA LYS A 143 -3.36 -15.98 -0.96
C LYS A 143 -4.39 -15.54 0.08
N PRO A 144 -5.49 -14.88 -0.34
CA PRO A 144 -6.50 -14.49 0.61
C PRO A 144 -7.21 -15.68 1.19
N LYS A 145 -7.79 -15.51 2.36
CA LYS A 145 -8.50 -16.58 3.02
C LYS A 145 -9.75 -16.90 2.25
N LYS A 146 -9.95 -18.19 1.99
CA LYS A 146 -11.08 -18.64 1.27
C LYS A 146 -12.35 -18.44 2.09
N GLY A 147 -13.44 -18.20 1.41
CA GLY A 147 -14.71 -18.09 2.09
C GLY A 147 -15.14 -16.69 2.41
N ASN A 148 -14.26 -15.74 2.28
CA ASN A 148 -14.63 -14.37 2.54
C ASN A 148 -15.49 -13.87 1.43
N GLY A 149 -16.74 -13.87 1.65
CA GLY A 149 -17.61 -13.43 0.63
C GLY A 149 -17.54 -14.30 -0.59
N ALA A 150 -16.96 -15.41 -0.40
CA ALA A 150 -16.90 -16.30 -1.55
C ALA A 150 -18.26 -16.83 -1.80
#